data_ace27d8f129fa3870f925c529f96970f
#
_entry.id   ace27d8f129fa3870f925c529f96970f
#
_cell.length_a   1.000
_cell.length_b   1.000
_cell.length_c   1.000
_cell.angle_alpha   90.00
_cell.angle_beta   90.00
_cell.angle_gamma   90.00
#
_symmetry.space_group_name_H-M   'P 1'
#
loop_
_entity.id
_entity.type
_entity.pdbx_description
1 polymer ?
#
loop_
_entity_poly.entity_id
_entity_poly.type
_entity_poly.pdbx_seq_one_letter_code
_entity_poly.pdbx_strand_id
1 'polypeptide(L)'
;INSHYIKELNNNRIILFLENYYDKKYKIKLDKISIDRLTLGLDDIKSRSRDLIQLAEMSLFYCSKFPLSISKKAQKYIKKVDKTVFKDLLIVLENIENDFKKQKIEEIMSKFLIEKGLKLSDIIQYIRAMITGLDVSPRIYDIMEILGFLEIKKRIENFIHG
;
A
#
# COMPACT_ATOMS: atom_id res chain seq x y z
N ILE A 1 15.98 3.82 18.88
CA ILE A 1 15.18 5.04 18.73
C ILE A 1 13.71 4.69 18.99
N ASN A 2 13.09 5.34 19.94
CA ASN A 2 11.69 5.07 20.29
C ASN A 2 10.72 5.81 19.36
N SER A 3 9.45 5.45 19.40
CA SER A 3 8.41 6.01 18.54
C SER A 3 8.24 7.53 18.70
N HIS A 4 8.44 8.07 19.89
CA HIS A 4 8.36 9.50 20.15
C HIS A 4 9.43 10.27 19.38
N TYR A 5 10.66 9.78 19.41
CA TYR A 5 11.77 10.37 18.66
C TYR A 5 11.52 10.36 17.15
N ILE A 6 10.97 9.27 16.62
CA ILE A 6 10.65 9.13 15.20
C ILE A 6 9.65 10.19 14.75
N LYS A 7 8.61 10.43 15.56
CA LYS A 7 7.58 11.43 15.23
C LYS A 7 8.15 12.84 15.09
N GLU A 8 9.22 13.15 15.81
CA GLU A 8 9.89 14.45 15.79
C GLU A 8 10.89 14.58 14.65
N LEU A 9 11.30 13.48 14.02
CA LEU A 9 12.27 13.54 12.92
C LEU A 9 11.67 14.19 11.69
N ASN A 10 12.51 15.00 11.02
CA ASN A 10 12.17 15.59 9.74
C ASN A 10 12.08 14.49 8.67
N ASN A 11 11.06 14.55 7.82
CA ASN A 11 10.85 13.55 6.77
C ASN A 11 12.02 13.47 5.79
N ASN A 12 12.71 14.59 5.51
CA ASN A 12 13.90 14.56 4.65
C ASN A 12 15.02 13.69 5.22
N ARG A 13 15.21 13.74 6.53
CA ARG A 13 16.20 12.89 7.21
C ARG A 13 15.78 11.42 7.18
N ILE A 14 14.51 11.16 7.32
CA ILE A 14 13.97 9.80 7.23
C ILE A 14 14.19 9.26 5.82
N ILE A 15 13.91 10.05 4.79
CA ILE A 15 14.12 9.64 3.39
C ILE A 15 15.60 9.30 3.14
N LEU A 16 16.54 10.12 3.64
CA LEU A 16 17.97 9.81 3.54
C LEU A 16 18.32 8.47 4.22
N PHE A 17 17.75 8.21 5.39
CA PHE A 17 17.93 6.93 6.06
C PHE A 17 17.38 5.78 5.21
N LEU A 18 16.17 5.96 4.63
CA LEU A 18 15.54 4.94 3.80
C LEU A 18 16.34 4.65 2.53
N GLU A 19 16.87 5.67 1.86
CA GLU A 19 17.74 5.49 0.70
C GLU A 19 18.89 4.53 1.01
N ASN A 20 19.58 4.80 2.11
CA ASN A 20 20.73 4.01 2.52
C ASN A 20 20.30 2.59 2.95
N TYR A 21 19.26 2.50 3.75
CA TYR A 21 18.74 1.23 4.24
C TYR A 21 18.29 0.31 3.10
N TYR A 22 17.50 0.83 2.17
CA TYR A 22 16.98 0.03 1.06
C TYR A 22 18.06 -0.36 0.06
N ASP A 23 19.06 0.52 -0.16
CA ASP A 23 20.19 0.19 -1.03
C ASP A 23 20.99 -0.97 -0.44
N LYS A 24 21.30 -0.90 0.84
CA LYS A 24 22.08 -1.94 1.53
C LYS A 24 21.35 -3.26 1.65
N LYS A 25 20.08 -3.22 2.06
CA LYS A 25 19.33 -4.46 2.37
C LYS A 25 18.69 -5.07 1.14
N TYR A 26 18.10 -4.26 0.26
CA TYR A 26 17.26 -4.74 -0.84
C TYR A 26 17.80 -4.42 -2.22
N LYS A 27 18.91 -3.68 -2.32
CA LYS A 27 19.46 -3.20 -3.59
C LYS A 27 18.45 -2.36 -4.38
N ILE A 28 17.62 -1.60 -3.68
CA ILE A 28 16.63 -0.70 -4.25
C ILE A 28 17.15 0.72 -4.14
N LYS A 29 17.14 1.46 -5.25
CA LYS A 29 17.44 2.88 -5.27
C LYS A 29 16.15 3.66 -5.37
N LEU A 30 16.00 4.70 -4.55
CA LEU A 30 14.80 5.54 -4.58
C LEU A 30 14.82 6.42 -5.83
N ASP A 31 13.80 6.29 -6.64
CA ASP A 31 13.55 7.18 -7.76
C ASP A 31 12.59 8.32 -7.32
N LYS A 32 12.32 9.26 -8.25
CA LYS A 32 11.43 10.39 -7.95
C LYS A 32 10.04 9.92 -7.54
N ILE A 33 9.51 8.91 -8.19
CA ILE A 33 8.18 8.37 -7.87
C ILE A 33 8.14 7.85 -6.43
N SER A 34 9.15 7.08 -6.03
CA SER A 34 9.27 6.55 -4.66
C SER A 34 9.36 7.68 -3.63
N ILE A 35 10.17 8.68 -3.91
CA ILE A 35 10.33 9.84 -3.01
C ILE A 35 9.02 10.61 -2.88
N ASP A 36 8.30 10.84 -3.96
CA ASP A 36 7.00 11.51 -3.94
C ASP A 36 5.99 10.74 -3.11
N ARG A 37 5.93 9.41 -3.27
CA ARG A 37 5.04 8.55 -2.47
C ARG A 37 5.38 8.59 -0.99
N LEU A 38 6.66 8.49 -0.66
CA LEU A 38 7.13 8.57 0.73
C LEU A 38 6.80 9.92 1.35
N THR A 39 6.99 11.00 0.61
CA THR A 39 6.67 12.35 1.09
C THR A 39 5.19 12.45 1.50
N LEU A 40 4.30 11.81 0.76
CA LEU A 40 2.87 11.82 1.05
C LEU A 40 2.47 10.84 2.16
N GLY A 41 3.17 9.72 2.31
CA GLY A 41 2.75 8.63 3.19
C GLY A 41 3.50 8.50 4.52
N LEU A 42 4.65 9.17 4.70
CA LEU A 42 5.51 8.94 5.86
C LEU A 42 4.87 9.31 7.21
N ASP A 43 4.08 10.37 7.27
CA ASP A 43 3.50 10.80 8.54
C ASP A 43 2.63 9.73 9.19
N ASP A 44 1.81 9.05 8.38
CA ASP A 44 0.99 7.93 8.87
C ASP A 44 1.84 6.75 9.32
N ILE A 45 2.90 6.44 8.58
CA ILE A 45 3.79 5.34 8.93
C ILE A 45 4.58 5.65 10.20
N LYS A 46 5.06 6.90 10.34
CA LYS A 46 5.75 7.34 11.56
C LYS A 46 4.91 7.10 12.81
N SER A 47 3.64 7.42 12.75
CA SER A 47 2.73 7.27 13.90
C SER A 47 2.50 5.82 14.31
N ARG A 48 2.79 4.87 13.42
CA ARG A 48 2.59 3.43 13.62
C ARG A 48 3.87 2.66 13.88
N SER A 49 5.03 3.33 13.82
CA SER A 49 6.34 2.68 13.89
C SER A 49 6.98 2.87 15.27
N ARG A 50 7.58 1.80 15.79
CA ARG A 50 8.33 1.82 17.06
C ARG A 50 9.74 2.37 16.89
N ASP A 51 10.35 2.08 15.75
CA ASP A 51 11.74 2.44 15.45
C ASP A 51 11.92 2.62 13.94
N LEU A 52 13.09 3.10 13.54
CA LEU A 52 13.39 3.38 12.13
C LEU A 52 13.43 2.12 11.28
N ILE A 53 13.81 0.97 11.84
CA ILE A 53 13.82 -0.29 11.10
C ILE A 53 12.39 -0.71 10.76
N GLN A 54 11.49 -0.66 11.73
CA GLN A 54 10.08 -0.96 11.48
C GLN A 54 9.48 0.03 10.49
N LEU A 55 9.80 1.31 10.62
CA LEU A 55 9.35 2.34 9.67
C LEU A 55 9.80 1.99 8.25
N ALA A 56 11.07 1.60 8.09
CA ALA A 56 11.62 1.23 6.79
C ALA A 56 10.88 0.02 6.20
N GLU A 57 10.65 -1.02 7.00
CA GLU A 57 9.95 -2.21 6.52
C GLU A 57 8.48 -1.92 6.19
N MET A 58 7.81 -1.06 6.94
CA MET A 58 6.43 -0.66 6.69
C MET A 58 6.27 0.29 5.51
N SER A 59 7.35 0.95 5.08
CA SER A 59 7.34 1.90 3.98
C SER A 59 7.79 1.30 2.64
N LEU A 60 8.34 0.10 2.66
CA LEU A 60 8.97 -0.52 1.51
C LEU A 60 8.02 -0.62 0.30
N PHE A 61 6.74 -0.84 0.54
CA PHE A 61 5.75 -0.99 -0.53
C PHE A 61 5.59 0.27 -1.39
N TYR A 62 5.95 1.45 -0.88
CA TYR A 62 5.97 2.67 -1.68
C TYR A 62 7.12 2.71 -2.68
N CYS A 63 8.19 1.97 -2.40
CA CYS A 63 9.45 2.02 -3.14
C CYS A 63 9.75 0.74 -3.91
N SER A 64 9.14 -0.38 -3.51
CA SER A 64 9.43 -1.68 -4.12
C SER A 64 8.87 -1.74 -5.53
N LYS A 65 9.66 -2.36 -6.40
CA LYS A 65 9.20 -2.70 -7.73
C LYS A 65 8.37 -3.97 -7.65
N PHE A 66 7.53 -4.14 -8.62
CA PHE A 66 6.72 -5.32 -8.78
C PHE A 66 7.56 -6.51 -9.29
N PRO A 67 7.41 -7.76 -8.76
CA PRO A 67 6.47 -8.17 -7.70
C PRO A 67 6.89 -7.73 -6.30
N LEU A 68 5.90 -7.54 -5.43
CA LEU A 68 6.13 -7.14 -4.05
C LEU A 68 6.69 -8.29 -3.21
N SER A 69 7.50 -7.94 -2.22
CA SER A 69 7.82 -8.84 -1.12
C SER A 69 6.59 -9.01 -0.23
N ILE A 70 6.18 -10.26 0.00
CA ILE A 70 4.96 -10.57 0.77
C ILE A 70 5.33 -11.18 2.11
N SER A 71 4.84 -10.59 3.21
CA SER A 71 5.08 -11.12 4.55
C SER A 71 4.36 -12.46 4.75
N LYS A 72 4.85 -13.26 5.71
CA LYS A 72 4.24 -14.56 6.01
C LYS A 72 2.77 -14.43 6.40
N LYS A 73 2.42 -13.42 7.19
CA LYS A 73 1.04 -13.17 7.61
C LYS A 73 0.16 -12.75 6.45
N ALA A 74 0.69 -11.98 5.51
CA ALA A 74 -0.05 -11.55 4.33
C ALA A 74 -0.27 -12.70 3.33
N GLN A 75 0.65 -13.66 3.23
CA GLN A 75 0.54 -14.78 2.30
C GLN A 75 -0.74 -15.59 2.48
N LYS A 76 -1.24 -15.73 3.70
CA LYS A 76 -2.49 -16.48 3.93
C LYS A 76 -3.70 -15.83 3.26
N TYR A 77 -3.71 -14.50 3.14
CA TYR A 77 -4.75 -13.78 2.39
C TYR A 77 -4.56 -13.96 0.89
N ILE A 78 -3.34 -13.83 0.41
CA ILE A 78 -3.02 -13.98 -1.02
C ILE A 78 -3.51 -15.34 -1.54
N LYS A 79 -3.32 -16.41 -0.77
CA LYS A 79 -3.73 -17.77 -1.16
C LYS A 79 -5.24 -17.94 -1.30
N LYS A 80 -6.02 -17.06 -0.67
CA LYS A 80 -7.50 -17.14 -0.64
C LYS A 80 -8.18 -16.05 -1.45
N VAL A 81 -7.45 -15.33 -2.29
CA VAL A 81 -8.00 -14.23 -3.10
C VAL A 81 -9.09 -14.77 -4.05
N ASP A 82 -10.27 -14.17 -3.99
CA ASP A 82 -11.34 -14.42 -4.95
C ASP A 82 -11.06 -13.60 -6.22
N LYS A 83 -10.53 -14.25 -7.23
CA LYS A 83 -10.09 -13.59 -8.47
C LYS A 83 -11.22 -12.85 -9.17
N THR A 84 -12.44 -13.40 -9.15
CA THR A 84 -13.60 -12.78 -9.81
C THR A 84 -13.97 -11.46 -9.14
N VAL A 85 -14.04 -11.45 -7.81
CA VAL A 85 -14.37 -10.25 -7.05
C VAL A 85 -13.37 -9.12 -7.36
N PHE A 86 -12.07 -9.44 -7.37
CA PHE A 86 -11.04 -8.41 -7.59
C PHE A 86 -10.92 -7.98 -9.06
N LYS A 87 -11.26 -8.84 -10.01
CA LYS A 87 -11.40 -8.42 -11.41
C LYS A 87 -12.54 -7.39 -11.55
N ASP A 88 -13.67 -7.68 -10.93
CA ASP A 88 -14.82 -6.77 -10.95
C ASP A 88 -14.51 -5.46 -10.24
N LEU A 89 -13.78 -5.52 -9.12
CA LEU A 89 -13.34 -4.32 -8.40
C LEU A 89 -12.48 -3.41 -9.28
N LEU A 90 -11.53 -3.99 -10.02
CA LEU A 90 -10.67 -3.21 -10.91
C LEU A 90 -11.47 -2.50 -12.01
N ILE A 91 -12.52 -3.14 -12.52
CA ILE A 91 -13.39 -2.54 -13.53
C ILE A 91 -14.08 -1.30 -12.98
N VAL A 92 -14.61 -1.36 -11.75
CA VAL A 92 -15.30 -0.19 -11.18
C VAL A 92 -14.32 0.92 -10.79
N LEU A 93 -13.13 0.56 -10.30
CA LEU A 93 -12.10 1.55 -9.96
C LEU A 93 -11.59 2.30 -11.19
N GLU A 94 -11.56 1.66 -12.36
CA GLU A 94 -11.13 2.30 -13.60
C GLU A 94 -12.01 3.52 -13.95
N ASN A 95 -13.28 3.51 -13.54
CA ASN A 95 -14.19 4.63 -13.80
C ASN A 95 -13.73 5.93 -13.14
N ILE A 96 -12.90 5.86 -12.10
CA ILE A 96 -12.38 7.03 -11.40
C ILE A 96 -10.86 7.21 -11.59
N GLU A 97 -10.26 6.55 -12.58
CA GLU A 97 -8.79 6.59 -12.75
C GLU A 97 -8.21 7.99 -12.89
N ASN A 98 -8.95 8.91 -13.51
CA ASN A 98 -8.51 10.29 -13.73
C ASN A 98 -8.71 11.21 -12.52
N ASP A 99 -9.40 10.75 -11.49
CA ASP A 99 -9.65 11.46 -10.24
C ASP A 99 -9.61 10.47 -9.07
N PHE A 100 -8.48 9.80 -8.93
CA PHE A 100 -8.29 8.71 -7.99
C PHE A 100 -8.01 9.22 -6.58
N LYS A 101 -9.00 9.91 -6.01
CA LYS A 101 -8.95 10.53 -4.69
C LYS A 101 -9.64 9.66 -3.65
N LYS A 102 -9.19 9.75 -2.41
CA LYS A 102 -9.71 8.99 -1.29
C LYS A 102 -11.24 8.99 -1.22
N GLN A 103 -11.86 10.15 -1.33
CA GLN A 103 -13.33 10.27 -1.26
C GLN A 103 -14.02 9.53 -2.40
N LYS A 104 -13.47 9.61 -3.61
CA LYS A 104 -13.99 8.88 -4.77
C LYS A 104 -13.83 7.38 -4.62
N ILE A 105 -12.70 6.96 -4.09
CA ILE A 105 -12.44 5.55 -3.80
C ILE A 105 -13.46 5.04 -2.77
N GLU A 106 -13.69 5.77 -1.69
CA GLU A 106 -14.67 5.41 -0.66
C GLU A 106 -16.07 5.25 -1.25
N GLU A 107 -16.50 6.20 -2.08
CA GLU A 107 -17.81 6.17 -2.72
C GLU A 107 -17.99 4.94 -3.60
N ILE A 108 -17.02 4.68 -4.48
CA ILE A 108 -17.13 3.56 -5.42
C ILE A 108 -16.99 2.20 -4.73
N MET A 109 -16.18 2.13 -3.68
CA MET A 109 -16.05 0.93 -2.85
C MET A 109 -17.37 0.62 -2.15
N SER A 110 -18.02 1.64 -1.58
CA SER A 110 -19.30 1.45 -0.90
C SER A 110 -20.37 0.89 -1.84
N LYS A 111 -20.46 1.43 -3.05
CA LYS A 111 -21.41 0.95 -4.07
C LYS A 111 -21.07 -0.49 -4.47
N PHE A 112 -19.82 -0.77 -4.73
CA PHE A 112 -19.35 -2.09 -5.11
C PHE A 112 -19.70 -3.15 -4.05
N LEU A 113 -19.43 -2.84 -2.77
CA LEU A 113 -19.72 -3.75 -1.67
C LEU A 113 -21.20 -4.04 -1.53
N ILE A 114 -22.05 -3.01 -1.67
CA ILE A 114 -23.51 -3.19 -1.64
C ILE A 114 -23.98 -4.10 -2.78
N GLU A 115 -23.49 -3.85 -4.00
CA GLU A 115 -23.87 -4.64 -5.17
C GLU A 115 -23.44 -6.10 -5.05
N LYS A 116 -22.29 -6.38 -4.43
CA LYS A 116 -21.78 -7.73 -4.23
C LYS A 116 -22.30 -8.41 -2.97
N GLY A 117 -23.04 -7.69 -2.12
CA GLY A 117 -23.48 -8.23 -0.83
C GLY A 117 -22.33 -8.50 0.13
N LEU A 118 -21.25 -7.73 0.04
CA LEU A 118 -20.06 -7.88 0.85
C LEU A 118 -19.91 -6.73 1.84
N LYS A 119 -19.19 -6.99 2.93
CA LYS A 119 -18.75 -5.96 3.89
C LYS A 119 -17.30 -5.59 3.58
N LEU A 120 -16.90 -4.38 3.95
CA LEU A 120 -15.49 -3.96 3.80
C LEU A 120 -14.54 -4.94 4.47
N SER A 121 -14.89 -5.43 5.67
CA SER A 121 -14.08 -6.41 6.40
C SER A 121 -13.83 -7.71 5.62
N ASP A 122 -14.70 -8.03 4.65
CA ASP A 122 -14.56 -9.25 3.85
C ASP A 122 -13.45 -9.14 2.80
N ILE A 123 -13.08 -7.93 2.38
CA ILE A 123 -12.12 -7.75 1.28
C ILE A 123 -10.91 -6.88 1.64
N ILE A 124 -10.98 -6.07 2.69
CA ILE A 124 -9.95 -5.06 2.97
C ILE A 124 -8.57 -5.66 3.24
N GLN A 125 -8.51 -6.78 3.95
CA GLN A 125 -7.24 -7.44 4.24
C GLN A 125 -6.61 -8.06 3.00
N TYR A 126 -7.43 -8.53 2.06
CA TYR A 126 -6.93 -9.04 0.78
C TYR A 126 -6.32 -7.92 -0.05
N ILE A 127 -7.00 -6.77 -0.11
CA ILE A 127 -6.45 -5.58 -0.81
C ILE A 127 -5.13 -5.18 -0.17
N ARG A 128 -5.08 -5.08 1.17
CA ARG A 128 -3.85 -4.71 1.88
C ARG A 128 -2.70 -5.65 1.53
N ALA A 129 -2.95 -6.95 1.56
CA ALA A 129 -1.92 -7.94 1.24
C ALA A 129 -1.43 -7.79 -0.20
N MET A 130 -2.33 -7.59 -1.16
CA MET A 130 -1.97 -7.48 -2.57
C MET A 130 -1.23 -6.18 -2.91
N ILE A 131 -1.58 -5.06 -2.30
CA ILE A 131 -0.98 -3.77 -2.66
C ILE A 131 0.20 -3.36 -1.80
N THR A 132 0.31 -3.88 -0.56
CA THR A 132 1.44 -3.55 0.32
C THR A 132 2.35 -4.74 0.63
N GLY A 133 1.88 -5.95 0.46
CA GLY A 133 2.61 -7.15 0.89
C GLY A 133 2.59 -7.36 2.41
N LEU A 134 1.82 -6.56 3.14
CA LEU A 134 1.77 -6.59 4.60
C LEU A 134 0.36 -6.94 5.09
N ASP A 135 0.28 -7.41 6.33
CA ASP A 135 -1.00 -7.64 7.02
C ASP A 135 -1.42 -6.43 7.86
N VAL A 136 -0.51 -5.50 8.14
CA VAL A 136 -0.75 -4.26 8.89
C VAL A 136 -0.16 -3.09 8.10
N SER A 137 -0.91 -2.01 7.98
CA SER A 137 -0.50 -0.82 7.22
C SER A 137 -1.31 0.39 7.67
N PRO A 138 -0.99 1.60 7.20
CA PRO A 138 -1.92 2.73 7.24
C PRO A 138 -3.24 2.40 6.51
N ARG A 139 -4.19 3.34 6.56
CA ARG A 139 -5.51 3.17 5.94
C ARG A 139 -5.38 2.90 4.44
N ILE A 140 -6.11 1.90 3.96
CA ILE A 140 -5.97 1.42 2.58
C ILE A 140 -6.36 2.47 1.55
N TYR A 141 -7.41 3.25 1.80
CA TYR A 141 -7.82 4.26 0.82
C TYR A 141 -6.80 5.39 0.67
N ASP A 142 -6.10 5.73 1.75
CA ASP A 142 -4.99 6.70 1.70
C ASP A 142 -3.83 6.13 0.85
N ILE A 143 -3.48 4.86 1.07
CA ILE A 143 -2.44 4.18 0.29
C ILE A 143 -2.84 4.09 -1.19
N MET A 144 -4.09 3.75 -1.47
CA MET A 144 -4.58 3.64 -2.84
C MET A 144 -4.46 4.99 -3.57
N GLU A 145 -4.84 6.09 -2.92
CA GLU A 145 -4.69 7.43 -3.51
C GLU A 145 -3.23 7.75 -3.83
N ILE A 146 -2.31 7.45 -2.91
CA ILE A 146 -0.88 7.73 -3.08
C ILE A 146 -0.29 6.89 -4.22
N LEU A 147 -0.62 5.61 -4.28
CA LEU A 147 -0.11 4.71 -5.32
C LEU A 147 -0.72 5.02 -6.70
N GLY A 148 -1.98 5.43 -6.72
CA GLY A 148 -2.70 5.70 -7.97
C GLY A 148 -3.27 4.44 -8.62
N PHE A 149 -4.25 4.64 -9.50
CA PHE A 149 -4.99 3.52 -10.10
C PHE A 149 -4.10 2.56 -10.88
N LEU A 150 -3.19 3.06 -11.72
CA LEU A 150 -2.34 2.18 -12.55
C LEU A 150 -1.47 1.25 -11.72
N GLU A 151 -0.91 1.75 -10.62
CA GLU A 151 -0.10 0.93 -9.72
C GLU A 151 -0.96 -0.08 -8.95
N ILE A 152 -2.12 0.33 -8.48
CA ILE A 152 -3.08 -0.55 -7.81
C ILE A 152 -3.50 -1.69 -8.74
N LYS A 153 -3.86 -1.35 -9.98
CA LYS A 153 -4.23 -2.33 -11.00
C LYS A 153 -3.12 -3.36 -11.21
N LYS A 154 -1.90 -2.87 -11.42
CA LYS A 154 -0.73 -3.72 -11.65
C LYS A 154 -0.49 -4.70 -10.50
N ARG A 155 -0.57 -4.22 -9.27
CA ARG A 155 -0.34 -5.04 -8.08
C ARG A 155 -1.42 -6.09 -7.87
N ILE A 156 -2.67 -5.72 -8.04
CA ILE A 156 -3.79 -6.66 -7.92
C ILE A 156 -3.75 -7.69 -9.05
N GLU A 157 -3.53 -7.27 -10.29
CA GLU A 157 -3.48 -8.17 -11.44
C GLU A 157 -2.40 -9.25 -11.30
N ASN A 158 -1.30 -8.94 -10.61
CA ASN A 158 -0.25 -9.92 -10.34
C ASN A 158 -0.78 -11.18 -9.64
N PHE A 159 -1.80 -11.03 -8.82
CA PHE A 159 -2.35 -12.15 -8.03
C PHE A 159 -3.59 -12.78 -8.65
N ILE A 160 -4.25 -12.12 -9.59
CA ILE A 160 -5.49 -12.64 -10.18
C ILE A 160 -5.33 -13.13 -11.62
N HIS A 161 -4.23 -12.79 -12.29
CA HIS A 161 -3.93 -13.29 -13.64
C HIS A 161 -2.83 -14.35 -13.68
N GLY A 162 -2.21 -14.61 -12.52
CA GLY A 162 -1.14 -15.60 -12.41
C GLY A 162 -1.59 -17.03 -12.54
#